data_f8a57fd13b54fab28dcbf5424f9d3f2f
#
_entry.id   f8a57fd13b54fab28dcbf5424f9d3f2f
#
_cell.length_a   1.000
_cell.length_b   1.000
_cell.length_c   1.000
_cell.angle_alpha   90.00
_cell.angle_beta   90.00
_cell.angle_gamma   90.00
#
_symmetry.space_group_name_H-M   'P 1'
#
loop_
_entity.id
_entity.type
_entity.pdbx_description
1 polymer ?
#
loop_
_entity_poly.entity_id
_entity_poly.type
_entity_poly.pdbx_seq_one_letter_code
_entity_poly.pdbx_strand_id
1 'polypeptide(L)'
;MIPPSAAPALLNGGPGIAALLRAAAAEALPMLRSISEGDSQRRRQPTAWSPREIIGHLIDSASNNHGRFVRAALEDTLVFPPYDQEAWVALHEYHDQPWHGLLDRWTAFNEQIAGLIERIPRAALMRQRTTHNLHRIAWRTVPDGIATSLDYFVRDYIGHLRHHLAQIASTVDVDATVHPR
;
A
#
# COMPACT_ATOMS: atom_id res chain seq x y z
N MET A 1 15.39 21.92 -26.95
CA MET A 1 16.59 21.32 -26.31
C MET A 1 16.61 21.79 -24.88
N ILE A 2 16.19 20.90 -23.93
CA ILE A 2 16.20 21.19 -22.49
C ILE A 2 17.62 20.86 -22.01
N PRO A 3 18.33 21.76 -21.33
CA PRO A 3 19.67 21.45 -20.82
C PRO A 3 19.56 20.33 -19.76
N PRO A 4 20.55 19.44 -19.66
CA PRO A 4 20.57 18.44 -18.60
C PRO A 4 20.72 19.18 -17.28
N SER A 5 19.64 19.20 -16.48
CA SER A 5 19.68 19.64 -15.09
C SER A 5 20.64 18.72 -14.36
N ALA A 6 21.67 19.29 -13.77
CA ALA A 6 22.57 18.57 -12.87
C ALA A 6 21.70 17.90 -11.79
N ALA A 7 21.74 16.58 -11.74
CA ALA A 7 21.06 15.82 -10.71
C ALA A 7 21.57 16.35 -9.35
N PRO A 8 20.69 16.82 -8.45
CA PRO A 8 21.13 17.17 -7.12
C PRO A 8 21.66 15.91 -6.45
N ALA A 9 22.83 16.01 -5.85
CA ALA A 9 23.46 14.93 -5.11
C ALA A 9 22.41 14.28 -4.21
N LEU A 10 22.25 12.95 -4.34
CA LEU A 10 21.40 12.08 -3.54
C LEU A 10 21.87 12.16 -2.07
N LEU A 11 21.47 13.21 -1.38
CA LEU A 11 21.53 13.26 0.07
C LEU A 11 20.38 12.38 0.55
N ASN A 12 20.71 11.15 0.83
CA ASN A 12 19.99 10.08 1.46
C ASN A 12 18.74 10.53 2.22
N GLY A 13 17.61 10.60 1.53
CA GLY A 13 16.31 10.36 2.15
C GLY A 13 16.40 8.89 2.57
N GLY A 14 16.56 8.62 3.87
CA GLY A 14 17.14 7.39 4.36
C GLY A 14 16.66 6.13 3.63
N PRO A 15 17.52 5.10 3.45
CA PRO A 15 17.13 3.77 2.98
C PRO A 15 15.97 3.19 3.80
N GLY A 16 15.59 3.91 4.85
CA GLY A 16 14.59 3.59 5.81
C GLY A 16 13.20 3.37 5.21
N ILE A 17 12.60 4.32 4.48
CA ILE A 17 11.15 4.21 4.23
C ILE A 17 10.81 3.29 3.06
N ALA A 18 11.58 3.33 1.97
CA ALA A 18 11.43 2.37 0.86
C ALA A 18 11.83 0.95 1.28
N ALA A 19 12.89 0.82 2.08
CA ALA A 19 13.30 -0.46 2.66
C ALA A 19 12.23 -1.03 3.60
N LEU A 20 11.52 -0.19 4.37
CA LEU A 20 10.40 -0.62 5.22
C LEU A 20 9.25 -1.20 4.39
N LEU A 21 8.95 -0.62 3.23
CA LEU A 21 7.92 -1.16 2.33
C LEU A 21 8.34 -2.52 1.76
N ARG A 22 9.58 -2.62 1.25
CA ARG A 22 10.12 -3.89 0.74
C ARG A 22 10.16 -4.97 1.83
N ALA A 23 10.59 -4.62 3.04
CA ALA A 23 10.61 -5.54 4.16
C ALA A 23 9.21 -6.04 4.49
N ALA A 24 8.21 -5.16 4.58
CA ALA A 24 6.83 -5.55 4.86
C ALA A 24 6.27 -6.53 3.81
N ALA A 25 6.57 -6.31 2.51
CA ALA A 25 6.16 -7.23 1.45
C ALA A 25 6.93 -8.55 1.51
N ALA A 26 8.26 -8.51 1.70
CA ALA A 26 9.12 -9.69 1.76
C ALA A 26 8.82 -10.58 2.97
N GLU A 27 8.53 -10.00 4.13
CA GLU A 27 8.15 -10.71 5.36
C GLU A 27 6.84 -11.49 5.20
N ALA A 28 5.86 -10.91 4.50
CA ALA A 28 4.55 -11.53 4.32
C ALA A 28 4.52 -12.59 3.20
N LEU A 29 5.36 -12.45 2.17
CA LEU A 29 5.28 -13.24 0.95
C LEU A 29 5.39 -14.76 1.15
N PRO A 30 6.26 -15.32 2.03
CA PRO A 30 6.31 -16.76 2.29
C PRO A 30 4.98 -17.30 2.84
N MET A 31 4.36 -16.63 3.80
CA MET A 31 3.05 -16.98 4.35
C MET A 31 1.97 -16.88 3.27
N LEU A 32 1.92 -15.80 2.50
CA LEU A 32 0.95 -15.64 1.42
C LEU A 32 1.08 -16.75 0.36
N ARG A 33 2.30 -17.11 -0.02
CA ARG A 33 2.53 -18.19 -1.01
C ARG A 33 2.20 -19.57 -0.49
N SER A 34 2.14 -19.79 0.81
CA SER A 34 1.71 -21.06 1.40
C SER A 34 0.19 -21.26 1.41
N ILE A 35 -0.58 -20.19 1.18
CA ILE A 35 -2.05 -20.27 1.10
C ILE A 35 -2.45 -20.95 -0.23
N SER A 36 -3.28 -22.00 -0.14
CA SER A 36 -3.79 -22.66 -1.34
C SER A 36 -4.80 -21.79 -2.11
N GLU A 37 -5.04 -22.14 -3.37
CA GLU A 37 -6.09 -21.50 -4.18
C GLU A 37 -7.46 -21.54 -3.48
N GLY A 38 -7.84 -22.67 -2.89
CA GLY A 38 -9.10 -22.82 -2.17
C GLY A 38 -9.16 -21.99 -0.88
N ASP A 39 -8.08 -21.98 -0.08
CA ASP A 39 -8.04 -21.22 1.17
C ASP A 39 -8.01 -19.72 0.91
N SER A 40 -7.43 -19.28 -0.21
CA SER A 40 -7.40 -17.87 -0.60
C SER A 40 -8.79 -17.28 -0.91
N GLN A 41 -9.77 -18.11 -1.26
CA GLN A 41 -11.17 -17.70 -1.48
C GLN A 41 -12.02 -17.72 -0.21
N ARG A 42 -11.54 -18.38 0.87
CA ARG A 42 -12.34 -18.58 2.06
C ARG A 42 -12.54 -17.28 2.83
N ARG A 43 -13.79 -16.92 3.07
CA ARG A 43 -14.16 -15.79 3.91
C ARG A 43 -14.33 -16.23 5.35
N ARG A 44 -13.80 -15.47 6.28
CA ARG A 44 -13.93 -15.73 7.72
C ARG A 44 -15.36 -15.57 8.23
N GLN A 45 -16.10 -14.67 7.61
CA GLN A 45 -17.53 -14.41 7.82
C GLN A 45 -18.15 -14.03 6.46
N PRO A 46 -19.47 -14.20 6.26
CA PRO A 46 -20.11 -13.92 4.97
C PRO A 46 -19.89 -12.52 4.42
N THR A 47 -19.73 -11.53 5.29
CA THR A 47 -19.51 -10.10 4.94
C THR A 47 -18.04 -9.69 4.95
N ALA A 48 -17.12 -10.56 5.41
CA ALA A 48 -15.69 -10.27 5.42
C ALA A 48 -15.05 -10.57 4.05
N TRP A 49 -14.03 -9.82 3.71
CA TRP A 49 -13.21 -10.11 2.53
C TRP A 49 -12.41 -11.40 2.71
N SER A 50 -12.28 -12.17 1.64
CA SER A 50 -11.35 -13.28 1.54
C SER A 50 -9.91 -12.78 1.38
N PRO A 51 -8.87 -13.62 1.59
CA PRO A 51 -7.48 -13.28 1.29
C PRO A 51 -7.28 -12.69 -0.11
N ARG A 52 -7.99 -13.21 -1.14
CA ARG A 52 -7.94 -12.67 -2.51
C ARG A 52 -8.46 -11.25 -2.59
N GLU A 53 -9.61 -10.98 -1.99
CA GLU A 53 -10.21 -9.64 -1.97
C GLU A 53 -9.35 -8.66 -1.18
N ILE A 54 -8.71 -9.08 -0.09
CA ILE A 54 -7.77 -8.26 0.68
C ILE A 54 -6.53 -7.93 -0.16
N ILE A 55 -5.90 -8.88 -0.83
CA ILE A 55 -4.75 -8.62 -1.73
C ILE A 55 -5.20 -7.76 -2.91
N GLY A 56 -6.39 -7.99 -3.46
CA GLY A 56 -6.99 -7.15 -4.49
C GLY A 56 -7.14 -5.69 -4.03
N HIS A 57 -7.70 -5.48 -2.85
CA HIS A 57 -7.77 -4.15 -2.23
C HIS A 57 -6.38 -3.53 -2.03
N LEU A 58 -5.36 -4.30 -1.66
CA LEU A 58 -3.99 -3.81 -1.54
C LEU A 58 -3.36 -3.45 -2.89
N ILE A 59 -3.76 -4.10 -4.00
CA ILE A 59 -3.39 -3.71 -5.37
C ILE A 59 -4.04 -2.37 -5.72
N ASP A 60 -5.33 -2.19 -5.43
CA ASP A 60 -6.05 -0.93 -5.66
C ASP A 60 -5.45 0.21 -4.85
N SER A 61 -5.14 -0.05 -3.58
CA SER A 61 -4.46 0.89 -2.70
C SER A 61 -3.09 1.29 -3.24
N ALA A 62 -2.29 0.33 -3.74
CA ALA A 62 -1.00 0.59 -4.36
C ALA A 62 -1.14 1.47 -5.60
N SER A 63 -2.08 1.16 -6.50
CA SER A 63 -2.37 1.94 -7.70
C SER A 63 -2.72 3.39 -7.39
N ASN A 64 -3.65 3.61 -6.45
CA ASN A 64 -4.03 4.95 -6.02
C ASN A 64 -2.87 5.70 -5.38
N ASN A 65 -2.15 5.07 -4.45
CA ASN A 65 -1.07 5.72 -3.70
C ASN A 65 0.16 5.98 -4.58
N HIS A 66 0.46 5.16 -5.59
CA HIS A 66 1.48 5.49 -6.58
C HIS A 66 1.22 6.86 -7.22
N GLY A 67 0.02 7.09 -7.75
CA GLY A 67 -0.34 8.37 -8.36
C GLY A 67 -0.34 9.54 -7.36
N ARG A 68 -0.80 9.29 -6.12
CA ARG A 68 -0.77 10.28 -5.03
C ARG A 68 0.65 10.68 -4.64
N PHE A 69 1.58 9.72 -4.54
CA PHE A 69 2.98 10.00 -4.18
C PHE A 69 3.72 10.77 -5.26
N VAL A 70 3.47 10.44 -6.55
CA VAL A 70 4.02 11.23 -7.67
C VAL A 70 3.56 12.68 -7.59
N ARG A 71 2.25 12.93 -7.44
CA ARG A 71 1.71 14.29 -7.32
C ARG A 71 2.24 15.01 -6.08
N ALA A 72 2.23 14.35 -4.93
CA ALA A 72 2.76 14.92 -3.68
C ALA A 72 4.25 15.29 -3.75
N ALA A 73 5.05 14.60 -4.55
CA ALA A 73 6.45 14.95 -4.77
C ALA A 73 6.61 16.23 -5.60
N LEU A 74 5.67 16.52 -6.49
CA LEU A 74 5.72 17.60 -7.48
C LEU A 74 4.89 18.83 -7.07
N GLU A 75 3.83 18.65 -6.26
CA GLU A 75 2.85 19.67 -5.89
C GLU A 75 3.03 20.14 -4.44
N ASP A 76 2.48 21.31 -4.13
CA ASP A 76 2.56 21.93 -2.80
C ASP A 76 1.42 21.51 -1.86
N THR A 77 0.49 20.69 -2.32
CA THR A 77 -0.66 20.19 -1.54
C THR A 77 -0.66 18.66 -1.45
N LEU A 78 -1.39 18.14 -0.45
CA LEU A 78 -1.68 16.70 -0.32
C LEU A 78 -3.21 16.50 -0.41
N VAL A 79 -3.80 16.95 -1.52
CA VAL A 79 -5.24 16.83 -1.78
C VAL A 79 -5.46 15.87 -2.94
N PHE A 80 -6.14 14.76 -2.66
CA PHE A 80 -6.35 13.69 -3.65
C PHE A 80 -7.79 13.20 -3.64
N PRO A 81 -8.32 12.73 -4.77
CA PRO A 81 -9.64 12.12 -4.80
C PRO A 81 -9.69 10.88 -3.91
N PRO A 82 -10.76 10.69 -3.13
CA PRO A 82 -11.06 9.41 -2.50
C PRO A 82 -11.47 8.39 -3.56
N TYR A 83 -11.52 7.11 -3.18
CA TYR A 83 -12.14 6.05 -3.97
C TYR A 83 -12.97 5.14 -3.06
N ASP A 84 -13.99 4.53 -3.63
CA ASP A 84 -14.83 3.55 -2.97
C ASP A 84 -14.15 2.17 -3.07
N GLN A 85 -13.52 1.75 -1.97
CA GLN A 85 -12.76 0.49 -1.92
C GLN A 85 -13.65 -0.75 -2.12
N GLU A 86 -14.88 -0.73 -1.61
CA GLU A 86 -15.82 -1.85 -1.74
C GLU A 86 -16.24 -2.01 -3.21
N ALA A 87 -16.60 -0.90 -3.84
CA ALA A 87 -16.99 -0.89 -5.26
C ALA A 87 -15.82 -1.31 -6.17
N TRP A 88 -14.58 -0.93 -5.84
CA TRP A 88 -13.41 -1.32 -6.63
C TRP A 88 -13.13 -2.82 -6.50
N VAL A 89 -13.14 -3.37 -5.29
CA VAL A 89 -12.96 -4.81 -5.05
C VAL A 89 -14.03 -5.63 -5.78
N ALA A 90 -15.29 -5.18 -5.72
CA ALA A 90 -16.40 -5.84 -6.41
C ALA A 90 -16.26 -5.76 -7.94
N LEU A 91 -15.90 -4.58 -8.48
CA LEU A 91 -15.74 -4.39 -9.94
C LEU A 91 -14.62 -5.23 -10.54
N HIS A 92 -13.52 -5.39 -9.80
CA HIS A 92 -12.39 -6.19 -10.24
C HIS A 92 -12.60 -7.71 -10.10
N GLU A 93 -13.66 -8.13 -9.39
CA GLU A 93 -13.96 -9.56 -9.16
C GLU A 93 -12.75 -10.33 -8.62
N TYR A 94 -12.03 -9.73 -7.66
CA TYR A 94 -10.78 -10.31 -7.13
C TYR A 94 -10.97 -11.70 -6.52
N HIS A 95 -12.16 -11.99 -6.00
CA HIS A 95 -12.50 -13.30 -5.46
C HIS A 95 -12.29 -14.43 -6.47
N ASP A 96 -12.50 -14.18 -7.76
CA ASP A 96 -12.44 -15.18 -8.83
C ASP A 96 -11.12 -15.17 -9.60
N GLN A 97 -10.19 -14.27 -9.24
CA GLN A 97 -8.88 -14.19 -9.89
C GLN A 97 -7.88 -15.19 -9.30
N PRO A 98 -6.92 -15.72 -10.10
CA PRO A 98 -5.89 -16.63 -9.62
C PRO A 98 -5.04 -16.04 -8.51
N TRP A 99 -4.90 -16.75 -7.38
CA TRP A 99 -4.20 -16.28 -6.19
C TRP A 99 -2.75 -15.85 -6.46
N HIS A 100 -1.96 -16.70 -7.11
CA HIS A 100 -0.57 -16.39 -7.42
C HIS A 100 -0.42 -15.17 -8.35
N GLY A 101 -1.34 -15.00 -9.30
CA GLY A 101 -1.37 -13.83 -10.18
C GLY A 101 -1.65 -12.51 -9.42
N LEU A 102 -2.47 -12.57 -8.37
CA LEU A 102 -2.71 -11.44 -7.47
C LEU A 102 -1.43 -11.11 -6.67
N LEU A 103 -0.76 -12.11 -6.12
CA LEU A 103 0.48 -11.92 -5.37
C LEU A 103 1.60 -11.31 -6.22
N ASP A 104 1.76 -11.77 -7.45
CA ASP A 104 2.78 -11.25 -8.37
C ASP A 104 2.51 -9.78 -8.71
N ARG A 105 1.26 -9.41 -9.00
CA ARG A 105 0.87 -8.01 -9.25
C ARG A 105 1.08 -7.13 -8.01
N TRP A 106 0.63 -7.58 -6.84
CA TRP A 106 0.81 -6.85 -5.60
C TRP A 106 2.28 -6.60 -5.29
N THR A 107 3.13 -7.62 -5.47
CA THR A 107 4.58 -7.53 -5.27
C THR A 107 5.21 -6.53 -6.24
N ALA A 108 4.88 -6.62 -7.54
CA ALA A 108 5.40 -5.73 -8.57
C ALA A 108 5.02 -4.26 -8.31
N PHE A 109 3.77 -4.00 -7.91
CA PHE A 109 3.32 -2.64 -7.57
C PHE A 109 4.06 -2.06 -6.38
N ASN A 110 4.25 -2.84 -5.32
CA ASN A 110 4.96 -2.36 -4.13
C ASN A 110 6.44 -2.11 -4.41
N GLU A 111 7.09 -2.92 -5.27
CA GLU A 111 8.46 -2.66 -5.71
C GLU A 111 8.54 -1.37 -6.55
N GLN A 112 7.57 -1.13 -7.43
CA GLN A 112 7.49 0.12 -8.21
C GLN A 112 7.35 1.34 -7.27
N ILE A 113 6.49 1.26 -6.25
CA ILE A 113 6.32 2.32 -5.25
C ILE A 113 7.60 2.53 -4.45
N ALA A 114 8.26 1.46 -4.00
CA ALA A 114 9.52 1.56 -3.27
C ALA A 114 10.60 2.25 -4.12
N GLY A 115 10.72 1.88 -5.39
CA GLY A 115 11.62 2.54 -6.33
C GLY A 115 11.26 4.01 -6.61
N LEU A 116 9.98 4.38 -6.61
CA LEU A 116 9.55 5.77 -6.66
C LEU A 116 9.99 6.54 -5.42
N ILE A 117 9.70 6.02 -4.22
CA ILE A 117 10.05 6.67 -2.94
C ILE A 117 11.54 6.97 -2.84
N GLU A 118 12.41 6.08 -3.30
CA GLU A 118 13.86 6.27 -3.33
C GLU A 118 14.30 7.46 -4.19
N ARG A 119 13.53 7.79 -5.22
CA ARG A 119 13.82 8.89 -6.15
C ARG A 119 13.22 10.22 -5.72
N ILE A 120 12.30 10.22 -4.76
CA ILE A 120 11.70 11.47 -4.25
C ILE A 120 12.77 12.25 -3.46
N PRO A 121 13.06 13.51 -3.80
CA PRO A 121 13.99 14.34 -3.06
C PRO A 121 13.57 14.46 -1.59
N ARG A 122 14.53 14.37 -0.67
CA ARG A 122 14.25 14.48 0.77
C ARG A 122 13.46 15.73 1.13
N ALA A 123 13.77 16.86 0.50
CA ALA A 123 13.06 18.13 0.72
C ALA A 123 11.56 18.00 0.36
N ALA A 124 11.21 17.31 -0.74
CA ALA A 124 9.83 17.07 -1.13
C ALA A 124 9.12 16.10 -0.17
N LEU A 125 9.84 15.05 0.26
CA LEU A 125 9.33 14.05 1.20
C LEU A 125 9.00 14.66 2.56
N MET A 126 9.87 15.53 3.08
CA MET A 126 9.77 16.11 4.43
C MET A 126 9.03 17.44 4.47
N ARG A 127 8.66 18.03 3.32
CA ARG A 127 7.95 19.30 3.24
C ARG A 127 6.65 19.24 4.04
N GLN A 128 6.51 20.16 5.00
CA GLN A 128 5.29 20.29 5.78
C GLN A 128 4.22 21.05 4.98
N ARG A 129 3.00 20.54 5.00
CA ARG A 129 1.85 21.10 4.28
C ARG A 129 0.63 21.09 5.18
N THR A 130 -0.05 22.23 5.25
CA THR A 130 -1.34 22.38 5.96
C THR A 130 -2.52 22.18 5.02
N THR A 131 -2.31 22.35 3.70
CA THR A 131 -3.34 22.10 2.69
C THR A 131 -3.31 20.62 2.30
N HIS A 132 -4.20 19.85 2.90
CA HIS A 132 -4.34 18.41 2.65
C HIS A 132 -5.77 17.93 2.94
N ASN A 133 -6.11 16.70 2.49
CA ASN A 133 -7.34 16.02 2.85
C ASN A 133 -7.10 14.66 3.51
N LEU A 134 -5.98 14.49 4.21
CA LEU A 134 -5.63 13.23 4.88
C LEU A 134 -6.58 12.89 6.04
N HIS A 135 -7.37 13.84 6.54
CA HIS A 135 -8.46 13.59 7.47
C HIS A 135 -9.58 12.70 6.89
N ARG A 136 -9.62 12.54 5.55
CA ARG A 136 -10.65 11.76 4.83
C ARG A 136 -10.11 10.50 4.15
N ILE A 137 -8.83 10.51 3.75
CA ILE A 137 -8.28 9.47 2.86
C ILE A 137 -7.13 8.67 3.46
N ALA A 138 -6.52 9.14 4.55
CA ALA A 138 -5.48 8.40 5.24
C ALA A 138 -6.09 7.31 6.14
N TRP A 139 -5.38 6.20 6.30
CA TRP A 139 -5.76 5.14 7.24
C TRP A 139 -5.70 5.63 8.69
N ARG A 140 -4.62 6.33 9.04
CA ARG A 140 -4.53 7.11 10.28
C ARG A 140 -4.70 8.58 9.92
N THR A 141 -5.84 9.11 10.26
CA THR A 141 -6.22 10.47 9.84
C THR A 141 -5.36 11.55 10.49
N VAL A 142 -5.11 12.63 9.75
CA VAL A 142 -4.51 13.87 10.25
C VAL A 142 -5.62 14.93 10.23
N PRO A 143 -5.92 15.61 11.36
CA PRO A 143 -6.93 16.66 11.39
C PRO A 143 -6.66 17.75 10.36
N ASP A 144 -7.72 18.35 9.82
CA ASP A 144 -7.60 19.44 8.85
C ASP A 144 -6.80 20.62 9.43
N GLY A 145 -5.96 21.22 8.59
CA GLY A 145 -5.09 22.34 8.98
C GLY A 145 -3.87 21.96 9.84
N ILE A 146 -3.73 20.73 10.29
CA ILE A 146 -2.53 20.27 11.02
C ILE A 146 -1.45 19.91 10.00
N ALA A 147 -0.26 20.53 10.13
CA ALA A 147 0.83 20.31 9.20
C ALA A 147 1.24 18.83 9.12
N THR A 148 1.40 18.33 7.91
CA THR A 148 1.82 16.95 7.64
C THR A 148 2.73 16.88 6.40
N SER A 149 3.31 15.73 6.12
CA SER A 149 4.28 15.54 5.04
C SER A 149 3.96 14.31 4.18
N LEU A 150 4.64 14.23 3.02
CA LEU A 150 4.60 13.02 2.21
C LEU A 150 5.25 11.83 2.96
N ASP A 151 6.29 12.05 3.77
CA ASP A 151 6.89 11.00 4.61
C ASP A 151 5.84 10.36 5.54
N TYR A 152 5.01 11.18 6.19
CA TYR A 152 3.90 10.67 6.98
C TYR A 152 2.95 9.82 6.15
N PHE A 153 2.55 10.31 4.98
CA PHE A 153 1.56 9.62 4.15
C PHE A 153 2.09 8.30 3.57
N VAL A 154 3.38 8.21 3.24
CA VAL A 154 4.04 6.94 2.86
C VAL A 154 4.06 5.95 4.04
N ARG A 155 4.37 6.40 5.26
CA ARG A 155 4.34 5.55 6.46
C ARG A 155 2.94 5.07 6.79
N ASP A 156 1.94 5.91 6.60
CA ASP A 156 0.53 5.56 6.74
C ASP A 156 0.13 4.45 5.76
N TYR A 157 0.53 4.55 4.49
CA TYR A 157 0.36 3.51 3.48
C TYR A 157 0.99 2.18 3.91
N ILE A 158 2.23 2.19 4.43
CA ILE A 158 2.90 0.97 4.92
C ILE A 158 2.16 0.38 6.13
N GLY A 159 1.68 1.23 7.03
CA GLY A 159 0.88 0.82 8.17
C GLY A 159 -0.44 0.14 7.76
N HIS A 160 -1.15 0.72 6.80
CA HIS A 160 -2.36 0.17 6.21
C HIS A 160 -2.10 -1.21 5.55
N LEU A 161 -1.04 -1.32 4.75
CA LEU A 161 -0.61 -2.58 4.15
C LEU A 161 -0.37 -3.65 5.21
N ARG A 162 0.42 -3.37 6.25
CA ARG A 162 0.69 -4.31 7.35
C ARG A 162 -0.57 -4.73 8.10
N HIS A 163 -1.51 -3.80 8.30
CA HIS A 163 -2.79 -4.11 8.93
C HIS A 163 -3.55 -5.20 8.15
N HIS A 164 -3.68 -5.04 6.84
CA HIS A 164 -4.38 -6.02 5.99
C HIS A 164 -3.62 -7.35 5.86
N LEU A 165 -2.31 -7.33 5.83
CA LEU A 165 -1.51 -8.57 5.86
C LEU A 165 -1.71 -9.35 7.16
N ALA A 166 -1.81 -8.66 8.30
CA ALA A 166 -2.13 -9.28 9.58
C ALA A 166 -3.56 -9.88 9.61
N GLN A 167 -4.53 -9.25 8.93
CA GLN A 167 -5.87 -9.83 8.77
C GLN A 167 -5.82 -11.16 8.02
N ILE A 168 -5.05 -11.25 6.92
CA ILE A 168 -4.87 -12.52 6.18
C ILE A 168 -4.23 -13.57 7.09
N ALA A 169 -3.14 -13.24 7.78
CA ALA A 169 -2.45 -14.18 8.68
C ALA A 169 -3.42 -14.74 9.74
N SER A 170 -4.24 -13.88 10.38
CA SER A 170 -5.22 -14.32 11.37
C SER A 170 -6.34 -15.20 10.80
N THR A 171 -6.60 -15.14 9.50
CA THR A 171 -7.58 -16.00 8.84
C THR A 171 -7.04 -17.42 8.64
N VAL A 172 -5.75 -17.53 8.30
CA VAL A 172 -5.07 -18.81 8.05
C VAL A 172 -4.79 -19.57 9.35
N ASP A 173 -4.35 -18.87 10.42
CA ASP A 173 -4.03 -19.48 11.71
C ASP A 173 -5.26 -20.15 12.38
N VAL A 174 -6.45 -19.59 12.20
CA VAL A 174 -7.68 -20.16 12.74
C VAL A 174 -8.00 -21.51 12.08
N ASP A 175 -7.75 -21.67 10.80
CA ASP A 175 -7.99 -22.93 10.09
C ASP A 175 -7.00 -24.03 10.49
N ALA A 176 -5.75 -23.68 10.78
CA ALA A 176 -4.74 -24.65 11.25
C ALA A 176 -5.08 -25.24 12.64
N THR A 177 -5.83 -24.51 13.46
CA THR A 177 -6.28 -24.98 14.78
C THR A 177 -7.57 -25.79 14.76
N VAL A 178 -8.40 -25.61 13.71
CA VAL A 178 -9.71 -26.31 13.58
C VAL A 178 -9.58 -27.63 12.80
N HIS A 179 -8.58 -27.76 11.94
CA HIS A 179 -8.30 -28.99 11.17
C HIS A 179 -6.82 -29.36 11.27
N PRO A 180 -6.36 -29.97 12.40
CA PRO A 180 -5.01 -30.54 12.44
C PRO A 180 -4.96 -31.71 11.43
N ARG A 181 -4.01 -31.62 10.51
CA ARG A 181 -3.75 -32.64 9.47
C ARG A 181 -3.33 -33.96 10.09
#